data_aa3cd0522f427f3905827020146a12fb
#
_entry.id   aa3cd0522f427f3905827020146a12fb
#
_cell.length_a   1.000
_cell.length_b   1.000
_cell.length_c   1.000
_cell.angle_alpha   90.00
_cell.angle_beta   90.00
_cell.angle_gamma   90.00
#
_symmetry.space_group_name_H-M   'P 1'
#
loop_
_entity.id
_entity.type
_entity.pdbx_description
1 polymer ?
#
loop_
_entity_poly.entity_id
_entity_poly.type
_entity_poly.pdbx_seq_one_letter_code
_entity_poly.pdbx_strand_id
1 'polypeptide(L)'
;MTAFTLPRLGTIAAACALLLPGLAQSRPVTITTQLKNYNGDGAYLAVYLTNAQGAYAGTLWVAGSKAKYYKHLSAWSRLSAADNQRLLGVTGASVGAGRTLKVTADLADALLDAGYEIRIDAAVEDHRDSAPHARLPLTTPQAGQPVRGKQYIHSTRFDLP
;
A
#
# COMPACT_ATOMS: atom_id res chain seq x y z
N MET A 1 39.33 62.49 37.19
CA MET A 1 39.01 62.15 35.79
C MET A 1 39.00 60.64 35.70
N THR A 2 37.83 60.07 35.84
CA THR A 2 37.61 58.60 35.78
C THR A 2 36.92 58.22 34.46
N ALA A 3 37.64 57.50 33.62
CA ALA A 3 37.16 57.10 32.32
C ALA A 3 36.26 55.85 32.51
N PHE A 4 34.99 55.97 32.12
CA PHE A 4 34.03 54.83 32.04
C PHE A 4 34.22 54.12 30.72
N THR A 5 34.60 52.84 30.77
CA THR A 5 34.68 51.96 29.62
C THR A 5 33.34 51.20 29.49
N LEU A 6 32.61 51.42 28.39
CA LEU A 6 31.38 50.66 28.04
C LEU A 6 31.73 49.28 27.51
N PRO A 7 30.98 48.23 27.90
CA PRO A 7 31.14 46.91 27.31
C PRO A 7 30.45 46.84 25.93
N ARG A 8 31.18 46.28 24.96
CA ARG A 8 30.66 45.95 23.62
C ARG A 8 29.62 44.85 23.74
N LEU A 9 28.36 45.13 23.35
CA LEU A 9 27.36 44.12 23.11
C LEU A 9 27.75 43.30 21.87
N GLY A 10 28.07 42.04 22.09
CA GLY A 10 28.22 41.06 21.01
C GLY A 10 26.84 40.69 20.45
N THR A 11 26.64 40.95 19.17
CA THR A 11 25.43 40.54 18.45
C THR A 11 25.47 39.01 18.21
N ILE A 12 24.64 38.26 18.93
CA ILE A 12 24.42 36.83 18.67
C ILE A 12 23.45 36.78 17.48
N ALA A 13 23.94 36.46 16.30
CA ALA A 13 23.13 36.14 15.15
C ALA A 13 22.57 34.73 15.37
N ALA A 14 21.30 34.60 15.80
CA ALA A 14 20.56 33.36 15.81
C ALA A 14 20.27 32.97 14.36
N ALA A 15 21.00 31.98 13.84
CA ALA A 15 20.69 31.34 12.58
C ALA A 15 19.42 30.47 12.78
N CYS A 16 18.25 31.03 12.42
CA CYS A 16 17.04 30.26 12.25
C CYS A 16 17.25 29.31 11.05
N ALA A 17 17.61 28.06 11.30
CA ALA A 17 17.52 26.98 10.31
C ALA A 17 16.04 26.78 10.01
N LEU A 18 15.59 27.29 8.85
CA LEU A 18 14.29 26.95 8.28
C LEU A 18 14.33 25.47 7.91
N LEU A 19 13.78 24.63 8.79
CA LEU A 19 13.42 23.26 8.46
C LEU A 19 12.29 23.34 7.42
N LEU A 20 12.65 23.35 6.15
CA LEU A 20 11.70 23.12 5.06
C LEU A 20 11.12 21.73 5.31
N PRO A 21 9.78 21.58 5.42
CA PRO A 21 9.19 20.26 5.39
C PRO A 21 9.61 19.62 4.07
N GLY A 22 10.43 18.56 4.15
CA GLY A 22 10.81 17.80 2.97
C GLY A 22 9.53 17.40 2.27
N LEU A 23 9.38 17.76 0.99
CA LEU A 23 8.28 17.28 0.16
C LEU A 23 8.30 15.76 0.27
N ALA A 24 7.19 15.18 0.75
CA ALA A 24 7.07 13.73 0.85
C ALA A 24 7.21 13.18 -0.57
N GLN A 25 8.38 12.60 -0.87
CA GLN A 25 8.63 11.99 -2.17
C GLN A 25 7.79 10.73 -2.29
N SER A 26 7.19 10.55 -3.44
CA SER A 26 6.47 9.32 -3.81
C SER A 26 7.03 8.77 -5.11
N ARG A 27 6.92 7.47 -5.28
CA ARG A 27 7.32 6.77 -6.50
C ARG A 27 6.23 5.82 -6.96
N PRO A 28 6.11 5.58 -8.27
CA PRO A 28 5.20 4.57 -8.77
C PRO A 28 5.71 3.17 -8.38
N VAL A 29 4.84 2.41 -7.74
CA VAL A 29 5.05 0.99 -7.41
C VAL A 29 4.07 0.18 -8.23
N THR A 30 4.58 -0.75 -9.04
CA THR A 30 3.75 -1.61 -9.88
C THR A 30 3.59 -2.98 -9.23
N ILE A 31 2.35 -3.33 -8.86
CA ILE A 31 1.99 -4.63 -8.29
C ILE A 31 1.44 -5.51 -9.41
N THR A 32 2.04 -6.68 -9.61
CA THR A 32 1.64 -7.67 -10.60
C THR A 32 1.18 -8.92 -9.88
N THR A 33 -0.10 -9.30 -10.03
CA THR A 33 -0.72 -10.46 -9.40
C THR A 33 -1.26 -11.40 -10.47
N GLN A 34 -0.72 -12.62 -10.53
CA GLN A 34 -1.19 -13.67 -11.42
C GLN A 34 -2.15 -14.61 -10.70
N LEU A 35 -3.31 -14.85 -11.30
CA LEU A 35 -4.28 -15.84 -10.80
C LEU A 35 -3.97 -17.24 -11.33
N LYS A 36 -4.33 -18.23 -10.54
CA LYS A 36 -4.37 -19.64 -10.97
C LYS A 36 -5.52 -19.85 -11.95
N ASN A 37 -5.42 -20.92 -12.75
CA ASN A 37 -6.60 -21.46 -13.41
C ASN A 37 -7.49 -22.13 -12.36
N TYR A 38 -8.71 -21.66 -12.24
CA TYR A 38 -9.77 -22.22 -11.41
C TYR A 38 -11.09 -22.19 -12.22
N ASN A 39 -12.05 -22.99 -11.83
CA ASN A 39 -13.38 -22.90 -12.40
C ASN A 39 -14.19 -21.85 -11.66
N GLY A 40 -14.95 -21.03 -12.41
CA GLY A 40 -15.81 -20.00 -11.83
C GLY A 40 -15.63 -18.62 -12.47
N ASP A 41 -16.34 -17.67 -11.91
CA ASP A 41 -16.36 -16.28 -12.37
C ASP A 41 -15.04 -15.56 -12.07
N GLY A 42 -14.93 -14.34 -12.62
CA GLY A 42 -13.78 -13.50 -12.36
C GLY A 42 -13.62 -13.17 -10.86
N ALA A 43 -12.39 -13.27 -10.36
CA ALA A 43 -12.09 -12.96 -8.97
C ALA A 43 -12.23 -11.47 -8.68
N TYR A 44 -12.80 -11.18 -7.52
CA TYR A 44 -12.66 -9.90 -6.83
C TYR A 44 -11.32 -9.91 -6.11
N LEU A 45 -10.59 -8.80 -6.18
CA LEU A 45 -9.29 -8.63 -5.53
C LEU A 45 -9.25 -7.31 -4.80
N ALA A 46 -8.76 -7.29 -3.56
CA ALA A 46 -8.36 -6.07 -2.88
C ALA A 46 -6.84 -6.08 -2.69
N VAL A 47 -6.19 -5.04 -3.20
CA VAL A 47 -4.77 -4.76 -3.00
C VAL A 47 -4.68 -3.59 -2.04
N TYR A 48 -4.05 -3.78 -0.88
CA TYR A 48 -4.03 -2.81 0.19
C TYR A 48 -2.75 -2.84 1.00
N LEU A 49 -2.50 -1.76 1.75
CA LEU A 49 -1.36 -1.64 2.65
C LEU A 49 -1.76 -1.90 4.09
N THR A 50 -0.85 -2.52 4.83
CA THR A 50 -0.85 -2.53 6.29
C THR A 50 0.47 -2.02 6.82
N ASN A 51 0.45 -1.40 8.00
CA ASN A 51 1.66 -0.97 8.69
C ASN A 51 2.35 -2.14 9.43
N ALA A 52 3.46 -1.86 10.10
CA ALA A 52 4.24 -2.86 10.86
C ALA A 52 3.44 -3.56 11.97
N GLN A 53 2.37 -2.95 12.49
CA GLN A 53 1.45 -3.53 13.47
C GLN A 53 0.31 -4.33 12.82
N GLY A 54 0.28 -4.40 11.48
CA GLY A 54 -0.78 -5.07 10.72
C GLY A 54 -2.08 -4.26 10.60
N ALA A 55 -2.08 -3.00 11.04
CA ALA A 55 -3.22 -2.12 10.87
C ALA A 55 -3.35 -1.63 9.42
N TYR A 56 -4.58 -1.42 8.97
CA TYR A 56 -4.87 -0.89 7.64
C TYR A 56 -4.23 0.49 7.42
N ALA A 57 -3.59 0.66 6.28
CA ALA A 57 -2.89 1.89 5.92
C ALA A 57 -3.33 2.47 4.56
N GLY A 58 -4.24 1.81 3.86
CA GLY A 58 -4.83 2.33 2.61
C GLY A 58 -5.13 1.24 1.59
N THR A 59 -6.12 1.49 0.73
CA THR A 59 -6.45 0.65 -0.42
C THR A 59 -5.71 1.16 -1.65
N LEU A 60 -5.01 0.26 -2.35
CA LEU A 60 -4.33 0.58 -3.59
C LEU A 60 -5.21 0.29 -4.82
N TRP A 61 -6.01 -0.80 -4.75
CA TRP A 61 -6.92 -1.19 -5.82
C TRP A 61 -7.97 -2.18 -5.36
N VAL A 62 -9.16 -2.10 -5.93
CA VAL A 62 -10.19 -3.16 -5.82
C VAL A 62 -10.65 -3.55 -7.21
N ALA A 63 -10.43 -4.82 -7.59
CA ALA A 63 -10.97 -5.42 -8.79
C ALA A 63 -12.33 -6.04 -8.50
N GLY A 64 -13.33 -5.69 -9.31
CA GLY A 64 -14.72 -6.13 -9.15
C GLY A 64 -15.67 -4.95 -8.98
N SER A 65 -16.74 -4.89 -9.79
CA SER A 65 -17.63 -3.73 -9.86
C SER A 65 -18.83 -3.78 -8.90
N LYS A 66 -19.15 -4.96 -8.35
CA LYS A 66 -20.35 -5.14 -7.53
C LYS A 66 -20.00 -5.09 -6.03
N ALA A 67 -20.27 -3.97 -5.38
CA ALA A 67 -19.94 -3.73 -3.97
C ALA A 67 -20.51 -4.79 -2.99
N LYS A 68 -21.61 -5.45 -3.35
CA LYS A 68 -22.21 -6.52 -2.52
C LYS A 68 -21.26 -7.70 -2.24
N TYR A 69 -20.25 -7.92 -3.09
CA TYR A 69 -19.26 -8.98 -2.95
C TYR A 69 -18.01 -8.56 -2.16
N TYR A 70 -17.82 -7.27 -1.88
CA TYR A 70 -16.63 -6.81 -1.16
C TYR A 70 -16.49 -7.35 0.26
N LYS A 71 -17.60 -7.76 0.88
CA LYS A 71 -17.58 -8.45 2.19
C LYS A 71 -16.79 -9.77 2.17
N HIS A 72 -16.70 -10.41 1.00
CA HIS A 72 -15.96 -11.67 0.80
C HIS A 72 -14.44 -11.46 0.70
N LEU A 73 -13.97 -10.23 0.46
CA LEU A 73 -12.58 -9.81 0.65
C LEU A 73 -12.36 -9.58 2.16
N SER A 74 -12.37 -10.67 2.92
CA SER A 74 -12.72 -10.67 4.33
C SER A 74 -11.75 -9.91 5.24
N ALA A 75 -10.42 -10.02 5.03
CA ALA A 75 -9.45 -9.28 5.82
C ALA A 75 -9.46 -7.79 5.45
N TRP A 76 -9.47 -7.45 4.16
CA TRP A 76 -9.56 -6.08 3.69
C TRP A 76 -10.85 -5.40 4.17
N SER A 77 -11.99 -6.07 3.98
CA SER A 77 -13.31 -5.52 4.37
C SER A 77 -13.38 -5.18 5.85
N ARG A 78 -12.84 -6.08 6.70
CA ARG A 78 -12.77 -5.85 8.16
C ARG A 78 -11.80 -4.74 8.53
N LEU A 79 -10.59 -4.75 7.96
CA LEU A 79 -9.55 -3.80 8.32
C LEU A 79 -9.84 -2.38 7.82
N SER A 80 -10.49 -2.26 6.65
CA SER A 80 -10.82 -0.97 6.04
C SER A 80 -12.19 -0.41 6.42
N ALA A 81 -12.91 -1.07 7.33
CA ALA A 81 -14.31 -0.72 7.64
C ALA A 81 -14.51 0.72 8.13
N ALA A 82 -13.52 1.30 8.81
CA ALA A 82 -13.56 2.67 9.31
C ALA A 82 -13.17 3.73 8.26
N ASP A 83 -12.64 3.33 7.10
CA ASP A 83 -12.22 4.24 6.04
C ASP A 83 -13.35 4.43 5.01
N ASN A 84 -14.03 5.57 5.08
CA ASN A 84 -15.12 5.92 4.16
C ASN A 84 -14.63 6.24 2.73
N GLN A 85 -13.33 6.47 2.54
CA GLN A 85 -12.73 6.80 1.24
C GLN A 85 -11.96 5.63 0.61
N ARG A 86 -12.00 4.44 1.22
CA ARG A 86 -11.22 3.26 0.80
C ARG A 86 -11.40 2.84 -0.66
N LEU A 87 -12.44 3.28 -1.32
CA LEU A 87 -12.75 2.96 -2.72
C LEU A 87 -12.65 4.14 -3.67
N LEU A 88 -12.24 5.31 -3.20
CA LEU A 88 -12.21 6.51 -4.01
C LEU A 88 -11.18 6.41 -5.14
N GLY A 89 -11.67 6.30 -6.39
CA GLY A 89 -10.83 6.29 -7.59
C GLY A 89 -9.97 5.04 -7.82
N VAL A 90 -10.16 3.97 -7.02
CA VAL A 90 -9.29 2.78 -7.03
C VAL A 90 -10.05 1.48 -7.32
N THR A 91 -11.04 1.52 -8.21
CA THR A 91 -11.85 0.35 -8.57
C THR A 91 -11.79 0.02 -10.05
N GLY A 92 -11.90 -1.27 -10.38
CA GLY A 92 -11.94 -1.78 -11.74
C GLY A 92 -12.71 -3.09 -11.88
N ALA A 93 -12.63 -3.70 -13.07
CA ALA A 93 -13.31 -4.96 -13.37
C ALA A 93 -12.70 -6.14 -12.57
N SER A 94 -13.48 -7.21 -12.35
CA SER A 94 -13.00 -8.48 -11.82
C SER A 94 -11.97 -9.12 -12.77
N VAL A 95 -11.13 -10.01 -12.23
CA VAL A 95 -10.01 -10.62 -12.94
C VAL A 95 -10.33 -12.10 -13.20
N GLY A 96 -10.38 -12.50 -14.46
CA GLY A 96 -10.66 -13.89 -14.84
C GLY A 96 -9.57 -14.88 -14.39
N ALA A 97 -9.95 -16.14 -14.25
CA ALA A 97 -9.03 -17.24 -13.94
C ALA A 97 -7.84 -17.27 -14.92
N GLY A 98 -6.63 -17.53 -14.42
CA GLY A 98 -5.39 -17.55 -15.20
C GLY A 98 -4.91 -16.18 -15.71
N ARG A 99 -5.66 -15.11 -15.44
CA ARG A 99 -5.30 -13.74 -15.87
C ARG A 99 -4.39 -13.05 -14.85
N THR A 100 -3.81 -11.95 -15.28
CA THR A 100 -2.91 -11.12 -14.47
C THR A 100 -3.55 -9.75 -14.23
N LEU A 101 -3.60 -9.34 -12.97
CA LEU A 101 -3.89 -7.97 -12.58
C LEU A 101 -2.56 -7.20 -12.47
N LYS A 102 -2.49 -6.04 -13.09
CA LYS A 102 -1.36 -5.11 -12.94
C LYS A 102 -1.90 -3.77 -12.46
N VAL A 103 -1.40 -3.32 -11.32
CA VAL A 103 -1.80 -2.06 -10.67
C VAL A 103 -0.56 -1.23 -10.44
N THR A 104 -0.61 0.05 -10.76
CA THR A 104 0.43 1.01 -10.40
C THR A 104 -0.16 2.04 -9.45
N ALA A 105 0.48 2.24 -8.32
CA ALA A 105 0.10 3.22 -7.30
C ALA A 105 1.32 4.03 -6.88
N ASP A 106 1.13 5.33 -6.65
CA ASP A 106 2.17 6.18 -6.09
C ASP A 106 2.24 5.98 -4.58
N LEU A 107 3.36 5.46 -4.10
CA LEU A 107 3.61 5.24 -2.68
C LEU A 107 4.68 6.19 -2.17
N ALA A 108 4.47 6.75 -0.98
CA ALA A 108 5.48 7.58 -0.33
C ALA A 108 6.74 6.75 -0.07
N ASP A 109 7.90 7.31 -0.38
CA ASP A 109 9.20 6.66 -0.21
C ASP A 109 9.44 6.23 1.24
N ALA A 110 8.89 6.97 2.20
CA ALA A 110 8.98 6.67 3.62
C ALA A 110 8.29 5.34 4.05
N LEU A 111 7.47 4.74 3.19
CA LEU A 111 6.83 3.44 3.47
C LEU A 111 7.75 2.26 3.15
N LEU A 112 8.73 2.45 2.25
CA LEU A 112 9.68 1.43 1.88
C LEU A 112 10.64 1.15 3.04
N ASP A 113 10.92 -0.11 3.31
CA ASP A 113 11.79 -0.56 4.41
C ASP A 113 11.34 -0.12 5.83
N ALA A 114 10.09 0.33 5.97
CA ALA A 114 9.50 0.82 7.23
C ALA A 114 8.51 -0.18 7.89
N GLY A 115 8.56 -1.46 7.49
CA GLY A 115 7.72 -2.52 8.05
C GLY A 115 6.32 -2.60 7.45
N TYR A 116 6.03 -1.85 6.39
CA TYR A 116 4.75 -1.97 5.68
C TYR A 116 4.70 -3.24 4.83
N GLU A 117 3.48 -3.73 4.61
CA GLU A 117 3.21 -4.86 3.71
C GLU A 117 2.14 -4.48 2.69
N ILE A 118 2.32 -4.92 1.45
CA ILE A 118 1.24 -5.03 0.46
C ILE A 118 0.53 -6.36 0.73
N ARG A 119 -0.78 -6.30 0.93
CA ARG A 119 -1.63 -7.49 1.10
C ARG A 119 -2.66 -7.59 -0.01
N ILE A 120 -3.01 -8.82 -0.34
CA ILE A 120 -4.00 -9.10 -1.37
C ILE A 120 -5.00 -10.12 -0.84
N ASP A 121 -6.27 -9.71 -0.83
CA ASP A 121 -7.40 -10.60 -0.66
C ASP A 121 -7.98 -10.94 -2.03
N ALA A 122 -8.51 -12.14 -2.18
CA ALA A 122 -9.23 -12.58 -3.37
C ALA A 122 -10.53 -13.29 -2.97
N ALA A 123 -11.57 -13.11 -3.78
CA ALA A 123 -12.85 -13.81 -3.62
C ALA A 123 -13.41 -14.16 -4.99
N VAL A 124 -14.03 -15.34 -5.09
CA VAL A 124 -14.74 -15.82 -6.28
C VAL A 124 -16.15 -16.16 -5.86
N GLU A 125 -17.16 -15.81 -6.68
CA GLU A 125 -18.57 -16.13 -6.38
C GLU A 125 -18.73 -17.64 -6.14
N ASP A 126 -19.58 -18.00 -5.17
CA ASP A 126 -19.91 -19.36 -4.78
C ASP A 126 -18.72 -20.22 -4.26
N HIS A 127 -17.59 -19.59 -3.95
CA HIS A 127 -16.43 -20.25 -3.38
C HIS A 127 -16.15 -19.77 -1.95
N ARG A 128 -15.33 -20.57 -1.22
CA ARG A 128 -14.94 -20.22 0.15
C ARG A 128 -14.11 -18.96 0.20
N ASP A 129 -14.44 -18.10 1.17
CA ASP A 129 -13.63 -16.95 1.53
C ASP A 129 -12.42 -17.39 2.36
N SER A 130 -11.27 -16.92 2.01
CA SER A 130 -10.08 -16.97 2.86
C SER A 130 -9.27 -15.70 2.62
N ALA A 131 -8.49 -15.26 3.63
CA ALA A 131 -7.68 -14.07 3.49
C ALA A 131 -6.60 -14.02 4.60
N PRO A 132 -5.53 -13.26 4.36
CA PRO A 132 -5.07 -12.74 3.08
C PRO A 132 -4.47 -13.85 2.21
N HIS A 133 -4.63 -13.70 0.89
CA HIS A 133 -4.15 -14.70 -0.07
C HIS A 133 -2.68 -14.50 -0.45
N ALA A 134 -2.17 -13.28 -0.32
CA ALA A 134 -0.75 -12.96 -0.49
C ALA A 134 -0.33 -11.82 0.42
N ARG A 135 0.95 -11.83 0.81
CA ARG A 135 1.61 -10.78 1.58
C ARG A 135 2.99 -10.54 1.02
N LEU A 136 3.32 -9.28 0.77
CA LEU A 136 4.63 -8.85 0.29
C LEU A 136 5.15 -7.79 1.26
N PRO A 137 6.22 -8.06 2.01
CA PRO A 137 6.92 -7.00 2.72
C PRO A 137 7.33 -5.89 1.75
N LEU A 138 7.00 -4.65 2.05
CA LEU A 138 7.35 -3.50 1.21
C LEU A 138 8.79 -3.10 1.52
N THR A 139 9.73 -3.89 1.02
CA THR A 139 11.18 -3.71 1.25
C THR A 139 11.96 -3.72 -0.04
N THR A 140 13.08 -3.01 -0.06
CA THR A 140 13.99 -2.96 -1.22
C THR A 140 14.45 -4.35 -1.68
N PRO A 141 14.85 -5.29 -0.80
CA PRO A 141 15.22 -6.64 -1.23
C PRO A 141 14.06 -7.46 -1.82
N GLN A 142 12.81 -7.15 -1.44
CA GLN A 142 11.62 -7.85 -1.94
C GLN A 142 11.19 -7.36 -3.33
N ALA A 143 11.60 -6.15 -3.74
CA ALA A 143 11.26 -5.59 -5.04
C ALA A 143 11.73 -6.52 -6.17
N GLY A 144 10.84 -6.77 -7.13
CA GLY A 144 11.08 -7.69 -8.26
C GLY A 144 10.98 -9.17 -7.90
N GLN A 145 10.94 -9.56 -6.61
CA GLN A 145 10.88 -10.96 -6.20
C GLN A 145 9.43 -11.45 -6.10
N PRO A 146 9.05 -12.51 -6.84
CA PRO A 146 7.71 -13.05 -6.76
C PRO A 146 7.50 -13.83 -5.45
N VAL A 147 6.34 -13.61 -4.82
CA VAL A 147 5.85 -14.40 -3.69
C VAL A 147 4.71 -15.31 -4.18
N ARG A 148 4.76 -16.58 -3.79
CA ARG A 148 3.68 -17.53 -4.08
C ARG A 148 2.44 -17.17 -3.27
N GLY A 149 1.30 -17.05 -3.94
CA GLY A 149 0.02 -16.82 -3.31
C GLY A 149 -0.68 -18.12 -2.87
N LYS A 150 -1.79 -17.93 -2.18
CA LYS A 150 -2.67 -19.02 -1.74
C LYS A 150 -3.94 -19.04 -2.60
N GLN A 151 -4.69 -20.11 -2.51
CA GLN A 151 -6.00 -20.34 -3.12
C GLN A 151 -6.06 -19.89 -4.59
N TYR A 152 -6.60 -18.71 -4.91
CA TYR A 152 -6.77 -18.19 -6.27
C TYR A 152 -5.53 -17.50 -6.84
N ILE A 153 -4.59 -17.08 -5.99
CA ILE A 153 -3.39 -16.39 -6.41
C ILE A 153 -2.26 -17.39 -6.66
N HIS A 154 -1.69 -17.36 -7.87
CA HIS A 154 -0.50 -18.12 -8.20
C HIS A 154 0.73 -17.46 -7.62
N SER A 155 0.95 -16.20 -7.97
CA SER A 155 2.08 -15.41 -7.50
C SER A 155 1.74 -13.92 -7.56
N THR A 156 2.49 -13.15 -6.77
CA THR A 156 2.44 -11.70 -6.83
C THR A 156 3.83 -11.14 -6.57
N ARG A 157 4.14 -9.98 -7.15
CA ARG A 157 5.34 -9.21 -6.91
C ARG A 157 5.03 -7.73 -7.00
N PHE A 158 5.92 -6.90 -6.50
CA PHE A 158 5.94 -5.49 -6.81
C PHE A 158 7.29 -5.10 -7.41
N ASP A 159 7.25 -4.12 -8.30
CA ASP A 159 8.42 -3.58 -8.99
C ASP A 159 8.51 -2.08 -8.65
N LEU A 160 9.74 -1.62 -8.39
CA LEU A 160 10.10 -0.22 -8.28
C LEU A 160 10.59 0.28 -9.64
N PRO A 161 10.53 1.60 -9.92
CA PRO A 161 11.02 2.16 -11.18
C PRO A 161 12.52 1.98 -11.37
#